data_0d552c0eb3503a708cabab1e5e49f376
#
_entry.id   0d552c0eb3503a708cabab1e5e49f376
#
_cell.length_a   1.000
_cell.length_b   1.000
_cell.length_c   1.000
_cell.angle_alpha   90.00
_cell.angle_beta   90.00
_cell.angle_gamma   90.00
#
_symmetry.space_group_name_H-M   'P 1'
#
loop_
_entity.id
_entity.type
_entity.pdbx_description
1 polymer ?
#
loop_
_entity_poly.entity_id
_entity_poly.type
_entity_poly.pdbx_seq_one_letter_code
_entity_poly.pdbx_strand_id
1 'polypeptide(L)'
;MLMYAGRGIPIVMPPEDCDSLADWLTAEYPDEFCASISFEPDFVDALCAAGFIPMATSDGGEGEYLIPKLHTIRSVMEPRDVAVTRTARRLSSRYSFGLDARFDEVLDACVATHGEDWLRPPLREAWLELFATRRDRRCRFASMELCRGDYLAAGEIGVFAGSCYTSLTGFRRESGSGTVQLAAAGRYLEASGVALWDLGMPLDYKGVLGAHNVSRPEFLSLFRAAREAASARLEPPAGAAAFPARDLLDRLI
;
A
#
# COMPACT_ATOMS: atom_id res chain seq x y z
N MET A 1 27.83 -6.27 -8.28
CA MET A 1 27.73 -6.31 -9.77
C MET A 1 26.33 -6.81 -10.08
N LEU A 2 25.46 -5.94 -10.55
CA LEU A 2 24.09 -6.31 -10.91
C LEU A 2 24.12 -7.29 -12.10
N MET A 3 23.39 -8.38 -11.99
CA MET A 3 23.11 -9.28 -13.10
C MET A 3 21.92 -8.75 -13.89
N TYR A 4 21.83 -9.06 -15.18
CA TYR A 4 20.73 -8.62 -16.03
C TYR A 4 20.05 -9.82 -16.67
N ALA A 5 18.73 -9.86 -16.61
CA ALA A 5 17.90 -10.79 -17.39
C ALA A 5 17.78 -10.30 -18.85
N GLY A 6 17.23 -11.14 -19.72
CA GLY A 6 16.90 -10.74 -21.08
C GLY A 6 16.12 -9.42 -21.11
N ARG A 7 16.43 -8.53 -22.07
CA ARG A 7 15.95 -7.14 -22.18
C ARG A 7 16.58 -6.13 -21.20
N GLY A 8 17.68 -6.48 -20.51
CA GLY A 8 18.40 -5.55 -19.64
C GLY A 8 17.71 -5.26 -18.30
N ILE A 9 16.82 -6.14 -17.83
CA ILE A 9 16.17 -6.00 -16.51
C ILE A 9 17.18 -6.38 -15.43
N PRO A 10 17.46 -5.50 -14.44
CA PRO A 10 18.34 -5.81 -13.34
C PRO A 10 17.80 -6.95 -12.49
N ILE A 11 18.66 -7.92 -12.15
CA ILE A 11 18.33 -9.00 -11.20
C ILE A 11 18.92 -8.65 -9.85
N VAL A 12 18.11 -8.68 -8.83
CA VAL A 12 18.46 -8.39 -7.44
C VAL A 12 18.20 -9.62 -6.57
N MET A 13 19.05 -9.83 -5.58
CA MET A 13 18.97 -10.98 -4.67
C MET A 13 19.28 -10.54 -3.23
N PRO A 14 18.68 -11.15 -2.21
CA PRO A 14 19.08 -10.90 -0.84
C PRO A 14 20.51 -11.45 -0.56
N PRO A 15 21.28 -10.87 0.37
CA PRO A 15 20.95 -9.60 1.06
C PRO A 15 21.32 -8.40 0.18
N GLU A 16 20.33 -7.65 -0.26
CA GLU A 16 20.52 -6.42 -1.04
C GLU A 16 20.28 -5.22 -0.13
N ASP A 17 21.11 -4.18 -0.26
CA ASP A 17 20.80 -2.86 0.30
C ASP A 17 19.75 -2.18 -0.59
N CYS A 18 18.48 -2.32 -0.17
CA CYS A 18 17.37 -1.82 -0.95
C CYS A 18 17.31 -0.29 -1.06
N ASP A 19 17.88 0.45 -0.11
CA ASP A 19 18.02 1.91 -0.22
C ASP A 19 19.04 2.29 -1.31
N SER A 20 20.22 1.63 -1.33
CA SER A 20 21.19 1.80 -2.41
C SER A 20 20.67 1.35 -3.77
N LEU A 21 19.84 0.30 -3.82
CA LEU A 21 19.16 -0.12 -5.03
C LEU A 21 18.20 0.96 -5.54
N ALA A 22 17.40 1.57 -4.65
CA ALA A 22 16.49 2.65 -5.01
C ALA A 22 17.24 3.89 -5.55
N ASP A 23 18.38 4.24 -4.96
CA ASP A 23 19.25 5.33 -5.42
C ASP A 23 19.83 5.03 -6.80
N TRP A 24 20.34 3.82 -7.02
CA TRP A 24 20.87 3.40 -8.31
C TRP A 24 19.78 3.40 -9.40
N LEU A 25 18.59 2.85 -9.13
CA LEU A 25 17.47 2.90 -10.08
C LEU A 25 17.09 4.35 -10.41
N THR A 26 17.23 5.26 -9.46
CA THR A 26 16.87 6.67 -9.68
C THR A 26 17.90 7.40 -10.53
N ALA A 27 19.18 7.10 -10.35
CA ALA A 27 20.28 7.78 -11.03
C ALA A 27 20.62 7.19 -12.41
N GLU A 28 20.53 5.87 -12.55
CA GLU A 28 21.15 5.14 -13.65
C GLU A 28 20.17 4.32 -14.50
N TYR A 29 18.94 4.07 -14.01
CA TYR A 29 18.03 3.16 -14.67
C TYR A 29 16.68 3.82 -14.98
N PRO A 30 16.31 3.93 -16.30
CA PRO A 30 15.13 4.70 -16.70
C PRO A 30 13.81 3.99 -16.43
N ASP A 31 13.82 2.64 -16.32
CA ASP A 31 12.62 1.85 -16.07
C ASP A 31 12.23 1.83 -14.59
N GLU A 32 11.11 1.17 -14.28
CA GLU A 32 10.47 1.24 -12.99
C GLU A 32 10.67 0.01 -12.11
N PHE A 33 11.27 -1.07 -12.63
CA PHE A 33 11.33 -2.33 -11.91
C PHE A 33 12.63 -3.10 -12.12
N CYS A 34 12.94 -3.94 -11.17
CA CYS A 34 13.92 -5.00 -11.26
C CYS A 34 13.24 -6.35 -11.07
N ALA A 35 13.99 -7.45 -11.21
CA ALA A 35 13.47 -8.79 -11.01
C ALA A 35 14.24 -9.53 -9.93
N SER A 36 13.59 -10.45 -9.24
CA SER A 36 14.20 -11.39 -8.29
C SER A 36 13.50 -12.74 -8.36
N ILE A 37 14.22 -13.79 -8.02
CA ILE A 37 13.66 -15.13 -7.78
C ILE A 37 13.37 -15.37 -6.29
N SER A 38 13.77 -14.46 -5.41
CA SER A 38 13.54 -14.58 -3.97
C SER A 38 12.25 -13.88 -3.56
N PHE A 39 11.43 -14.60 -2.84
CA PHE A 39 10.21 -14.12 -2.18
C PHE A 39 10.34 -14.14 -0.64
N GLU A 40 11.58 -14.23 -0.14
CA GLU A 40 11.82 -14.23 1.31
C GLU A 40 11.15 -13.03 1.98
N PRO A 41 10.35 -13.24 3.05
CA PRO A 41 9.62 -12.17 3.71
C PRO A 41 10.52 -11.01 4.16
N ASP A 42 11.73 -11.30 4.67
CA ASP A 42 12.68 -10.27 5.08
C ASP A 42 13.15 -9.39 3.91
N PHE A 43 13.27 -9.98 2.72
CA PHE A 43 13.64 -9.24 1.52
C PHE A 43 12.46 -8.38 1.01
N VAL A 44 11.25 -8.93 1.00
CA VAL A 44 10.03 -8.18 0.66
C VAL A 44 9.80 -7.02 1.63
N ASP A 45 10.02 -7.22 2.94
CA ASP A 45 9.97 -6.18 3.97
C ASP A 45 11.02 -5.08 3.71
N ALA A 46 12.26 -5.45 3.39
CA ALA A 46 13.32 -4.50 3.06
C ALA A 46 13.01 -3.67 1.81
N LEU A 47 12.43 -4.29 0.79
CA LEU A 47 11.97 -3.58 -0.43
C LEU A 47 10.85 -2.57 -0.10
N CYS A 48 9.85 -2.97 0.68
CA CYS A 48 8.79 -2.05 1.13
C CYS A 48 9.38 -0.89 1.96
N ALA A 49 10.33 -1.19 2.84
CA ALA A 49 11.01 -0.18 3.66
C ALA A 49 11.86 0.80 2.84
N ALA A 50 12.25 0.45 1.61
CA ALA A 50 12.95 1.33 0.68
C ALA A 50 12.02 2.02 -0.34
N GLY A 51 10.68 1.86 -0.22
CA GLY A 51 9.68 2.54 -1.05
C GLY A 51 9.27 1.78 -2.31
N PHE A 52 9.70 0.52 -2.47
CA PHE A 52 9.23 -0.33 -3.57
C PHE A 52 7.82 -0.86 -3.32
N ILE A 53 7.09 -1.08 -4.39
CA ILE A 53 5.84 -1.85 -4.40
C ILE A 53 6.18 -3.25 -4.92
N PRO A 54 6.11 -4.30 -4.09
CA PRO A 54 6.36 -5.67 -4.53
C PRO A 54 5.19 -6.18 -5.37
N MET A 55 5.49 -6.64 -6.56
CA MET A 55 4.59 -7.35 -7.46
C MET A 55 5.22 -8.68 -7.84
N ALA A 56 4.46 -9.57 -8.44
CA ALA A 56 4.99 -10.82 -8.97
C ALA A 56 4.53 -11.03 -10.42
N THR A 57 5.23 -11.90 -11.14
CA THR A 57 4.86 -12.33 -12.49
C THR A 57 5.35 -13.75 -12.72
N SER A 58 4.91 -14.38 -13.82
CA SER A 58 5.48 -15.64 -14.29
C SER A 58 5.97 -15.49 -15.72
N ASP A 59 6.91 -16.34 -16.13
CA ASP A 59 7.42 -16.38 -17.50
C ASP A 59 6.52 -17.21 -18.45
N GLY A 60 5.37 -17.68 -17.97
CA GLY A 60 4.46 -18.58 -18.71
C GLY A 60 4.85 -20.06 -18.60
N GLY A 61 5.91 -20.39 -17.86
CA GLY A 61 6.34 -21.72 -17.47
C GLY A 61 6.14 -21.94 -15.96
N GLU A 62 7.10 -22.62 -15.33
CA GLU A 62 7.11 -22.88 -13.89
C GLU A 62 7.81 -21.76 -13.08
N GLY A 63 8.45 -20.79 -13.76
CA GLY A 63 9.20 -19.70 -13.14
C GLY A 63 8.28 -18.58 -12.63
N GLU A 64 8.40 -18.27 -11.34
CA GLU A 64 7.76 -17.10 -10.72
C GLU A 64 8.82 -16.10 -10.29
N TYR A 65 8.55 -14.83 -10.52
CA TYR A 65 9.52 -13.75 -10.29
C TYR A 65 8.87 -12.65 -9.45
N LEU A 66 9.58 -12.23 -8.43
CA LEU A 66 9.29 -10.99 -7.73
C LEU A 66 9.72 -9.81 -8.61
N ILE A 67 8.86 -8.83 -8.74
CA ILE A 67 9.07 -7.60 -9.52
C ILE A 67 8.95 -6.40 -8.57
N PRO A 68 10.01 -6.03 -7.87
CA PRO A 68 10.03 -4.80 -7.07
C PRO A 68 9.88 -3.60 -7.99
N LYS A 69 8.83 -2.80 -7.80
CA LYS A 69 8.52 -1.67 -8.65
C LYS A 69 8.72 -0.35 -7.91
N LEU A 70 9.53 0.52 -8.51
CA LEU A 70 9.76 1.90 -8.05
C LEU A 70 9.37 2.87 -9.18
N HIS A 71 8.13 3.34 -9.15
CA HIS A 71 7.57 4.16 -10.22
C HIS A 71 8.36 5.45 -10.46
N THR A 72 8.51 5.85 -11.73
CA THR A 72 9.14 7.13 -12.13
C THR A 72 8.32 8.33 -11.69
N ILE A 73 7.00 8.17 -11.63
CA ILE A 73 6.05 9.15 -11.08
C ILE A 73 5.20 8.47 -10.01
N ARG A 74 5.07 9.12 -8.86
CA ARG A 74 4.31 8.61 -7.72
C ARG A 74 3.19 9.58 -7.36
N SER A 75 2.01 9.06 -7.06
CA SER A 75 0.89 9.84 -6.56
C SER A 75 0.90 9.84 -5.03
N VAL A 76 1.02 11.00 -4.42
CA VAL A 76 1.15 11.16 -2.97
C VAL A 76 0.25 12.26 -2.44
N MET A 77 -0.04 12.24 -1.14
CA MET A 77 -0.76 13.29 -0.44
C MET A 77 -0.46 13.29 1.06
N GLU A 78 -0.70 14.40 1.72
CA GLU A 78 -0.87 14.38 3.17
C GLU A 78 -2.29 13.90 3.49
N PRO A 79 -2.50 12.95 4.44
CA PRO A 79 -3.84 12.41 4.73
C PRO A 79 -4.89 13.47 5.10
N ARG A 80 -4.46 14.60 5.71
CA ARG A 80 -5.36 15.72 6.03
C ARG A 80 -6.03 16.36 4.82
N ASP A 81 -5.41 16.25 3.64
CA ASP A 81 -5.91 16.84 2.40
C ASP A 81 -6.94 15.97 1.69
N VAL A 82 -7.30 14.81 2.30
CA VAL A 82 -8.28 13.90 1.70
C VAL A 82 -9.62 14.59 1.44
N ALA A 83 -10.06 14.55 0.18
CA ALA A 83 -11.32 15.13 -0.23
C ALA A 83 -12.51 14.25 0.21
N VAL A 84 -13.24 14.69 1.21
CA VAL A 84 -14.48 14.02 1.67
C VAL A 84 -15.68 14.58 0.89
N THR A 85 -16.09 13.86 -0.15
CA THR A 85 -17.20 14.27 -1.02
C THR A 85 -18.55 14.20 -0.30
N ARG A 86 -19.56 14.95 -0.80
CA ARG A 86 -20.96 14.85 -0.29
C ARG A 86 -21.49 13.42 -0.40
N THR A 87 -21.12 12.70 -1.46
CA THR A 87 -21.52 11.30 -1.66
C THR A 87 -20.89 10.40 -0.60
N ALA A 88 -19.58 10.54 -0.30
CA ALA A 88 -18.94 9.80 0.76
C ALA A 88 -19.63 10.02 2.11
N ARG A 89 -19.87 11.29 2.51
CA ARG A 89 -20.60 11.60 3.75
C ARG A 89 -21.99 10.98 3.81
N ARG A 90 -22.77 11.08 2.73
CA ARG A 90 -24.13 10.51 2.68
C ARG A 90 -24.14 8.99 2.79
N LEU A 91 -23.17 8.31 2.18
CA LEU A 91 -23.10 6.84 2.17
C LEU A 91 -22.44 6.27 3.42
N SER A 92 -21.59 7.02 4.11
CA SER A 92 -20.78 6.53 5.24
C SER A 92 -21.61 5.94 6.39
N SER A 93 -22.85 6.44 6.60
CA SER A 93 -23.77 5.91 7.62
C SER A 93 -24.16 4.43 7.41
N ARG A 94 -23.89 3.86 6.24
CA ARG A 94 -24.21 2.47 5.90
C ARG A 94 -23.10 1.50 6.29
N TYR A 95 -21.90 2.01 6.64
CA TYR A 95 -20.68 1.23 6.76
C TYR A 95 -20.01 1.42 8.11
N SER A 96 -19.32 0.40 8.53
CA SER A 96 -18.26 0.44 9.54
C SER A 96 -16.89 0.36 8.87
N PHE A 97 -15.90 0.98 9.48
CA PHE A 97 -14.50 0.93 9.08
C PHE A 97 -13.70 0.14 10.09
N GLY A 98 -12.86 -0.78 9.65
CA GLY A 98 -11.99 -1.61 10.47
C GLY A 98 -10.53 -1.55 10.03
N LEU A 99 -9.66 -2.05 10.90
CA LEU A 99 -8.23 -2.21 10.65
C LEU A 99 -7.80 -3.60 11.09
N ASP A 100 -7.09 -4.33 10.22
CA ASP A 100 -6.43 -5.61 10.52
C ASP A 100 -7.38 -6.74 10.98
N ALA A 101 -8.68 -6.61 10.76
CA ALA A 101 -9.67 -7.59 11.21
C ALA A 101 -9.88 -8.74 10.22
N ARG A 102 -9.67 -8.48 8.91
CA ARG A 102 -10.03 -9.38 7.82
C ARG A 102 -8.97 -9.39 6.70
N PHE A 103 -7.70 -9.42 7.06
CA PHE A 103 -6.59 -9.28 6.09
C PHE A 103 -6.69 -10.29 4.94
N ASP A 104 -6.89 -11.58 5.22
CA ASP A 104 -6.98 -12.63 4.20
C ASP A 104 -8.17 -12.40 3.26
N GLU A 105 -9.33 -12.01 3.80
CA GLU A 105 -10.52 -11.76 2.99
C GLU A 105 -10.37 -10.52 2.09
N VAL A 106 -9.67 -9.48 2.59
CA VAL A 106 -9.35 -8.28 1.79
C VAL A 106 -8.39 -8.67 0.68
N LEU A 107 -7.38 -9.47 0.98
CA LEU A 107 -6.38 -9.94 0.01
C LEU A 107 -7.05 -10.78 -1.08
N ASP A 108 -7.88 -11.75 -0.71
CA ASP A 108 -8.63 -12.58 -1.67
C ASP A 108 -9.57 -11.74 -2.55
N ALA A 109 -10.21 -10.72 -1.98
CA ALA A 109 -11.07 -9.81 -2.72
C ALA A 109 -10.29 -8.92 -3.71
N CYS A 110 -9.07 -8.51 -3.37
CA CYS A 110 -8.17 -7.80 -4.28
C CYS A 110 -7.74 -8.71 -5.46
N VAL A 111 -7.36 -9.95 -5.17
CA VAL A 111 -7.02 -10.94 -6.21
C VAL A 111 -8.22 -11.21 -7.13
N ALA A 112 -9.41 -11.43 -6.56
CA ALA A 112 -10.64 -11.63 -7.34
C ALA A 112 -11.00 -10.42 -8.23
N THR A 113 -10.59 -9.20 -7.84
CA THR A 113 -10.85 -7.97 -8.59
C THR A 113 -9.84 -7.71 -9.70
N HIS A 114 -8.57 -7.98 -9.46
CA HIS A 114 -7.47 -7.58 -10.33
C HIS A 114 -6.78 -8.74 -11.05
N GLY A 115 -7.19 -9.99 -10.78
CA GLY A 115 -6.54 -11.21 -11.28
C GLY A 115 -5.35 -11.64 -10.41
N GLU A 116 -4.81 -12.80 -10.72
CA GLU A 116 -3.72 -13.45 -9.97
C GLU A 116 -2.31 -13.11 -10.49
N ASP A 117 -2.21 -12.48 -11.66
CA ASP A 117 -0.94 -12.33 -12.39
C ASP A 117 0.08 -11.42 -11.68
N TRP A 118 -0.40 -10.52 -10.82
CA TRP A 118 0.44 -9.56 -10.09
C TRP A 118 0.77 -9.99 -8.66
N LEU A 119 -0.03 -10.92 -8.08
CA LEU A 119 0.13 -11.48 -6.74
C LEU A 119 0.17 -13.00 -6.81
N ARG A 120 1.28 -13.53 -7.30
CA ARG A 120 1.52 -14.97 -7.40
C ARG A 120 1.62 -15.61 -6.02
N PRO A 121 1.37 -16.93 -5.90
CA PRO A 121 1.36 -17.63 -4.61
C PRO A 121 2.54 -17.33 -3.70
N PRO A 122 3.82 -17.34 -4.12
CA PRO A 122 4.93 -17.07 -3.22
C PRO A 122 4.90 -15.65 -2.62
N LEU A 123 4.46 -14.64 -3.40
CA LEU A 123 4.34 -13.28 -2.88
C LEU A 123 3.14 -13.16 -1.92
N ARG A 124 2.02 -13.85 -2.22
CA ARG A 124 0.87 -13.92 -1.32
C ARG A 124 1.25 -14.53 0.03
N GLU A 125 1.99 -15.64 0.02
CA GLU A 125 2.49 -16.30 1.23
C GLU A 125 3.40 -15.37 2.04
N ALA A 126 4.33 -14.68 1.38
CA ALA A 126 5.19 -13.69 2.02
C ALA A 126 4.38 -12.56 2.67
N TRP A 127 3.33 -12.03 2.03
CA TRP A 127 2.49 -10.98 2.62
C TRP A 127 1.70 -11.48 3.84
N LEU A 128 1.20 -12.72 3.82
CA LEU A 128 0.52 -13.34 4.96
C LEU A 128 1.48 -13.49 6.15
N GLU A 129 2.71 -13.96 5.92
CA GLU A 129 3.73 -14.05 6.95
C GLU A 129 4.11 -12.67 7.49
N LEU A 130 4.33 -11.68 6.62
CA LEU A 130 4.65 -10.31 7.02
C LEU A 130 3.52 -9.68 7.84
N PHE A 131 2.26 -9.96 7.50
CA PHE A 131 1.14 -9.53 8.32
C PHE A 131 1.13 -10.23 9.69
N ALA A 132 1.34 -11.53 9.75
CA ALA A 132 1.36 -12.30 11.00
C ALA A 132 2.50 -11.86 11.94
N THR A 133 3.67 -11.52 11.39
CA THR A 133 4.89 -11.14 12.14
C THR A 133 5.15 -9.62 12.18
N ARG A 134 4.19 -8.80 11.78
CA ARG A 134 4.34 -7.35 11.53
C ARG A 134 4.86 -6.49 12.69
N ARG A 135 4.84 -7.01 13.94
CA ARG A 135 5.35 -6.29 15.12
C ARG A 135 6.87 -6.25 15.19
N ASP A 136 7.53 -7.22 14.55
CA ASP A 136 8.97 -7.43 14.59
C ASP A 136 9.64 -7.08 13.25
N ARG A 137 8.91 -6.37 12.37
CA ARG A 137 9.34 -6.01 11.02
C ARG A 137 9.67 -4.52 10.89
N ARG A 138 10.40 -4.17 9.82
CA ARG A 138 10.69 -2.77 9.43
C ARG A 138 9.41 -2.06 9.01
N CYS A 139 8.54 -2.81 8.34
CA CYS A 139 7.25 -2.35 7.87
C CYS A 139 6.12 -3.10 8.56
N ARG A 140 4.98 -2.43 8.72
CA ARG A 140 3.77 -3.05 9.21
C ARG A 140 2.77 -3.21 8.08
N PHE A 141 2.56 -4.45 7.62
CA PHE A 141 1.46 -4.79 6.72
C PHE A 141 0.13 -4.65 7.46
N ALA A 142 -0.86 -4.10 6.77
CA ALA A 142 -2.18 -3.84 7.33
C ALA A 142 -3.28 -3.97 6.28
N SER A 143 -4.48 -4.29 6.73
CA SER A 143 -5.69 -4.17 5.93
C SER A 143 -6.61 -3.10 6.49
N MET A 144 -7.31 -2.40 5.61
CA MET A 144 -8.39 -1.48 5.96
C MET A 144 -9.68 -2.00 5.33
N GLU A 145 -10.72 -2.18 6.16
CA GLU A 145 -11.97 -2.79 5.75
C GLU A 145 -13.12 -1.79 5.82
N LEU A 146 -13.98 -1.82 4.82
CA LEU A 146 -15.27 -1.14 4.84
C LEU A 146 -16.39 -2.18 4.78
N CYS A 147 -17.14 -2.34 5.87
CA CYS A 147 -18.15 -3.36 6.01
C CYS A 147 -19.56 -2.77 6.12
N ARG A 148 -20.55 -3.47 5.57
CA ARG A 148 -21.98 -3.23 5.80
C ARG A 148 -22.56 -4.44 6.53
N GLY A 149 -22.68 -4.36 7.87
CA GLY A 149 -22.83 -5.54 8.70
C GLY A 149 -21.63 -6.47 8.50
N ASP A 150 -21.86 -7.75 8.24
CA ASP A 150 -20.80 -8.74 8.00
C ASP A 150 -20.28 -8.72 6.55
N TYR A 151 -20.93 -7.96 5.64
CA TYR A 151 -20.54 -7.90 4.24
C TYR A 151 -19.37 -6.95 4.02
N LEU A 152 -18.26 -7.46 3.52
CA LEU A 152 -17.06 -6.70 3.16
C LEU A 152 -17.30 -5.98 1.81
N ALA A 153 -17.64 -4.68 1.87
CA ALA A 153 -18.05 -3.88 0.72
C ALA A 153 -16.90 -3.24 -0.06
N ALA A 154 -15.80 -2.92 0.62
CA ALA A 154 -14.55 -2.45 0.05
C ALA A 154 -13.41 -2.69 1.05
N GLY A 155 -12.19 -2.58 0.58
CA GLY A 155 -11.01 -2.67 1.44
C GLY A 155 -9.73 -2.46 0.66
N GLU A 156 -8.64 -2.34 1.38
CA GLU A 156 -7.30 -2.26 0.81
C GLU A 156 -6.27 -2.94 1.70
N ILE A 157 -5.18 -3.38 1.08
CA ILE A 157 -3.94 -3.80 1.73
C ILE A 157 -2.93 -2.69 1.52
N GLY A 158 -2.21 -2.36 2.58
CA GLY A 158 -1.12 -1.40 2.53
C GLY A 158 -0.05 -1.68 3.56
N VAL A 159 0.96 -0.81 3.57
CA VAL A 159 2.16 -0.96 4.37
C VAL A 159 2.51 0.35 5.04
N PHE A 160 2.76 0.28 6.35
CA PHE A 160 3.31 1.41 7.11
C PHE A 160 4.83 1.28 7.23
N ALA A 161 5.55 2.35 6.92
CA ALA A 161 6.97 2.54 7.18
C ALA A 161 7.15 3.87 7.91
N GLY A 162 7.40 3.84 9.23
CA GLY A 162 7.39 5.04 10.06
C GLY A 162 6.03 5.75 10.02
N SER A 163 6.01 7.01 9.60
CA SER A 163 4.80 7.81 9.37
C SER A 163 4.36 7.86 7.90
N CYS A 164 4.87 6.97 7.04
CA CYS A 164 4.37 6.76 5.69
C CYS A 164 3.41 5.58 5.63
N TYR A 165 2.29 5.72 4.90
CA TYR A 165 1.42 4.62 4.51
C TYR A 165 1.42 4.49 2.99
N THR A 166 1.75 3.31 2.47
CA THR A 166 1.70 2.97 1.04
C THR A 166 0.51 2.06 0.77
N SER A 167 -0.44 2.51 -0.05
CA SER A 167 -1.53 1.67 -0.57
C SER A 167 -0.97 0.73 -1.64
N LEU A 168 -1.02 -0.57 -1.39
CA LEU A 168 -0.54 -1.59 -2.34
C LEU A 168 -1.64 -2.01 -3.32
N THR A 169 -2.81 -2.36 -2.81
CA THR A 169 -3.95 -2.82 -3.61
C THR A 169 -5.26 -2.61 -2.85
N GLY A 170 -6.36 -2.43 -3.58
CA GLY A 170 -7.68 -2.29 -2.97
C GLY A 170 -8.79 -2.73 -3.92
N PHE A 171 -9.95 -3.01 -3.39
CA PHE A 171 -11.14 -3.44 -4.13
C PHE A 171 -12.40 -2.72 -3.66
N ARG A 172 -13.44 -2.79 -4.48
CA ARG A 172 -14.81 -2.37 -4.13
C ARG A 172 -15.82 -3.32 -4.74
N ARG A 173 -16.87 -3.65 -4.00
CA ARG A 173 -17.98 -4.50 -4.45
C ARG A 173 -19.29 -3.72 -4.64
N GLU A 174 -19.40 -2.51 -4.07
CA GLU A 174 -20.60 -1.68 -4.16
C GLU A 174 -20.29 -0.31 -4.78
N SER A 175 -21.25 0.25 -5.50
CA SER A 175 -21.11 1.61 -6.03
C SER A 175 -20.98 2.63 -4.91
N GLY A 176 -19.92 3.43 -4.95
CA GLY A 176 -19.60 4.45 -3.97
C GLY A 176 -18.89 3.95 -2.72
N SER A 177 -18.80 2.62 -2.46
CA SER A 177 -18.06 2.10 -1.30
C SER A 177 -16.57 2.45 -1.36
N GLY A 178 -15.93 2.38 -2.53
CA GLY A 178 -14.53 2.78 -2.70
C GLY A 178 -14.28 4.25 -2.34
N THR A 179 -15.20 5.16 -2.66
CA THR A 179 -15.08 6.57 -2.28
C THR A 179 -15.20 6.76 -0.76
N VAL A 180 -16.09 5.99 -0.10
CA VAL A 180 -16.20 6.00 1.36
C VAL A 180 -14.95 5.39 2.00
N GLN A 181 -14.45 4.26 1.46
CA GLN A 181 -13.22 3.59 1.92
C GLN A 181 -12.03 4.55 1.93
N LEU A 182 -11.74 5.20 0.79
CA LEU A 182 -10.59 6.10 0.68
C LEU A 182 -10.75 7.34 1.58
N ALA A 183 -11.94 7.91 1.67
CA ALA A 183 -12.19 9.03 2.56
C ALA A 183 -12.02 8.65 4.05
N ALA A 184 -12.53 7.46 4.45
CA ALA A 184 -12.38 6.95 5.81
C ALA A 184 -10.92 6.60 6.12
N ALA A 185 -10.22 5.95 5.18
CA ALA A 185 -8.79 5.66 5.30
C ALA A 185 -7.97 6.94 5.49
N GLY A 186 -8.18 7.98 4.67
CA GLY A 186 -7.46 9.25 4.82
C GLY A 186 -7.69 9.90 6.19
N ARG A 187 -8.93 9.93 6.68
CA ARG A 187 -9.23 10.45 8.03
C ARG A 187 -8.64 9.61 9.16
N TYR A 188 -8.63 8.29 8.98
CA TYR A 188 -7.97 7.40 9.92
C TYR A 188 -6.45 7.60 9.95
N LEU A 189 -5.82 7.69 8.77
CA LEU A 189 -4.38 7.94 8.63
C LEU A 189 -3.97 9.29 9.24
N GLU A 190 -4.76 10.36 9.01
CA GLU A 190 -4.57 11.66 9.64
C GLU A 190 -4.61 11.56 11.16
N ALA A 191 -5.66 10.95 11.72
CA ALA A 191 -5.82 10.77 13.16
C ALA A 191 -4.72 9.89 13.78
N SER A 192 -4.10 9.02 13.00
CA SER A 192 -3.00 8.15 13.40
C SER A 192 -1.63 8.81 13.32
N GLY A 193 -1.53 10.05 12.81
CA GLY A 193 -0.27 10.79 12.68
C GLY A 193 0.56 10.37 11.46
N VAL A 194 -0.06 9.80 10.42
CA VAL A 194 0.59 9.56 9.13
C VAL A 194 0.87 10.89 8.46
N ALA A 195 2.13 11.12 8.08
CA ALA A 195 2.56 12.34 7.42
C ALA A 195 2.48 12.24 5.89
N LEU A 196 2.71 11.05 5.34
CA LEU A 196 2.71 10.80 3.90
C LEU A 196 1.82 9.59 3.57
N TRP A 197 0.84 9.81 2.69
CA TRP A 197 0.08 8.74 2.06
C TRP A 197 0.57 8.55 0.62
N ASP A 198 1.25 7.45 0.38
CA ASP A 198 1.67 7.01 -0.94
C ASP A 198 0.58 6.16 -1.57
N LEU A 199 0.02 6.64 -2.66
CA LEU A 199 -1.05 6.00 -3.42
C LEU A 199 -0.53 5.21 -4.63
N GLY A 200 0.79 5.10 -4.82
CA GLY A 200 1.40 4.37 -5.93
C GLY A 200 1.34 5.13 -7.26
N MET A 201 1.06 4.42 -8.36
CA MET A 201 1.03 4.99 -9.70
C MET A 201 -0.03 6.09 -9.88
N PRO A 202 0.17 7.09 -10.75
CA PRO A 202 -0.83 8.11 -11.07
C PRO A 202 -2.08 7.50 -11.69
N LEU A 203 -3.25 7.88 -11.16
CA LEU A 203 -4.57 7.57 -11.70
C LEU A 203 -5.48 8.78 -11.48
N ASP A 204 -6.37 9.07 -12.43
CA ASP A 204 -7.20 10.28 -12.43
C ASP A 204 -7.98 10.49 -11.13
N TYR A 205 -8.56 9.42 -10.59
CA TYR A 205 -9.36 9.51 -9.36
C TYR A 205 -8.54 9.93 -8.13
N LYS A 206 -7.22 9.72 -8.13
CA LYS A 206 -6.34 10.10 -7.01
C LYS A 206 -6.18 11.62 -6.94
N GLY A 207 -6.11 12.30 -8.08
CA GLY A 207 -6.15 13.76 -8.12
C GLY A 207 -7.46 14.33 -7.56
N VAL A 208 -8.61 13.69 -7.84
CA VAL A 208 -9.91 14.07 -7.26
C VAL A 208 -9.95 13.82 -5.75
N LEU A 209 -9.20 12.83 -5.26
CA LEU A 209 -9.07 12.53 -3.84
C LEU A 209 -8.24 13.58 -3.08
N GLY A 210 -7.40 14.35 -3.78
CA GLY A 210 -6.49 15.36 -3.20
C GLY A 210 -5.01 15.06 -3.43
N ALA A 211 -4.68 13.94 -4.10
CA ALA A 211 -3.30 13.58 -4.37
C ALA A 211 -2.68 14.42 -5.48
N HIS A 212 -1.38 14.59 -5.42
CA HIS A 212 -0.55 15.17 -6.47
C HIS A 212 0.55 14.20 -6.89
N ASN A 213 1.11 14.43 -8.07
CA ASN A 213 2.16 13.57 -8.61
C ASN A 213 3.53 14.18 -8.37
N VAL A 214 4.47 13.36 -7.94
CA VAL A 214 5.88 13.72 -7.71
C VAL A 214 6.79 12.80 -8.52
N SER A 215 7.98 13.27 -8.84
CA SER A 215 9.02 12.46 -9.48
C SER A 215 9.60 11.43 -8.51
N ARG A 216 10.23 10.36 -9.02
CA ARG A 216 10.90 9.32 -8.20
C ARG A 216 11.91 9.91 -7.20
N PRO A 217 12.82 10.84 -7.57
CA PRO A 217 13.73 11.45 -6.60
C PRO A 217 13.01 12.20 -5.48
N GLU A 218 11.96 12.95 -5.82
CA GLU A 218 11.16 13.71 -4.86
C GLU A 218 10.38 12.76 -3.95
N PHE A 219 9.77 11.71 -4.51
CA PHE A 219 9.11 10.66 -3.73
C PHE A 219 10.06 10.03 -2.71
N LEU A 220 11.27 9.60 -3.11
CA LEU A 220 12.22 8.98 -2.21
C LEU A 220 12.64 9.94 -1.07
N SER A 221 12.79 11.22 -1.36
CA SER A 221 13.08 12.22 -0.33
C SER A 221 11.95 12.33 0.70
N LEU A 222 10.70 12.44 0.24
CA LEU A 222 9.50 12.51 1.10
C LEU A 222 9.30 11.20 1.89
N PHE A 223 9.44 10.06 1.21
CA PHE A 223 9.26 8.74 1.80
C PHE A 223 10.27 8.48 2.92
N ARG A 224 11.56 8.74 2.68
CA ARG A 224 12.63 8.54 3.67
C ARG A 224 12.42 9.44 4.88
N ALA A 225 12.08 10.71 4.68
CA ALA A 225 11.76 11.63 5.77
C ALA A 225 10.57 11.13 6.63
N ALA A 226 9.50 10.62 5.98
CA ALA A 226 8.36 10.06 6.68
C ALA A 226 8.68 8.72 7.37
N ARG A 227 9.49 7.84 6.75
CA ARG A 227 9.95 6.57 7.33
C ARG A 227 10.77 6.76 8.59
N GLU A 228 11.62 7.78 8.62
CA GLU A 228 12.50 8.09 9.75
C GLU A 228 11.78 8.87 10.87
N ALA A 229 10.61 9.42 10.59
CA ALA A 229 9.79 10.08 11.59
C ALA A 229 9.17 9.07 12.57
N ALA A 230 8.60 9.58 13.68
CA ALA A 230 7.90 8.72 14.64
C ALA A 230 6.80 7.91 13.97
N SER A 231 6.76 6.61 14.26
CA SER A 231 5.77 5.70 13.69
C SER A 231 4.34 6.14 14.02
N ALA A 232 3.44 5.99 13.05
CA ALA A 232 2.02 6.24 13.22
C ALA A 232 1.43 5.41 14.38
N ARG A 233 0.52 6.02 15.14
CA ARG A 233 -0.21 5.34 16.23
C ARG A 233 -1.44 4.64 15.66
N LEU A 234 -1.30 3.37 15.35
CA LEU A 234 -2.33 2.57 14.70
C LEU A 234 -3.24 1.88 15.73
N GLU A 235 -3.81 2.65 16.64
CA GLU A 235 -4.82 2.13 17.56
C GLU A 235 -6.21 2.42 17.00
N PRO A 236 -7.12 1.42 17.02
CA PRO A 236 -8.50 1.70 16.67
C PRO A 236 -9.06 2.72 17.66
N PRO A 237 -9.83 3.72 17.21
CA PRO A 237 -10.51 4.64 18.10
C PRO A 237 -11.34 3.85 19.12
N ALA A 238 -11.12 4.10 20.42
CA ALA A 238 -11.84 3.48 21.53
C ALA A 238 -11.71 1.95 21.69
N GLY A 239 -10.66 1.30 21.16
CA GLY A 239 -10.41 -0.14 21.34
C GLY A 239 -11.39 -1.07 20.61
N ALA A 240 -12.24 -0.54 19.71
CA ALA A 240 -13.17 -1.33 18.92
C ALA A 240 -12.49 -1.85 17.64
N ALA A 241 -12.72 -3.11 17.29
CA ALA A 241 -12.22 -3.72 16.05
C ALA A 241 -12.77 -3.04 14.78
N ALA A 242 -13.92 -2.35 14.89
CA ALA A 242 -14.53 -1.54 13.83
C ALA A 242 -15.38 -0.41 14.44
N PHE A 243 -15.53 0.70 13.72
CA PHE A 243 -16.31 1.87 14.14
C PHE A 243 -17.09 2.45 12.96
N PRO A 244 -18.20 3.19 13.22
CA PRO A 244 -18.99 3.76 12.14
C PRO A 244 -18.12 4.63 11.22
N ALA A 245 -18.13 4.37 9.92
CA ALA A 245 -17.35 5.15 8.95
C ALA A 245 -17.76 6.63 8.96
N ARG A 246 -19.02 6.92 9.31
CA ARG A 246 -19.52 8.28 9.46
C ARG A 246 -18.76 9.08 10.52
N ASP A 247 -18.41 8.45 11.64
CA ASP A 247 -17.73 9.13 12.75
C ASP A 247 -16.32 9.62 12.34
N LEU A 248 -15.65 8.94 11.41
CA LEU A 248 -14.41 9.42 10.80
C LEU A 248 -14.63 10.62 9.88
N LEU A 249 -15.69 10.58 9.06
CA LEU A 249 -15.95 11.59 8.05
C LEU A 249 -16.56 12.87 8.63
N ASP A 250 -17.25 12.78 9.77
CA ASP A 250 -17.90 13.92 10.46
C ASP A 250 -16.99 14.59 11.51
N ARG A 251 -15.84 13.99 11.85
CA ARG A 251 -14.84 14.68 12.68
C ARG A 251 -14.33 15.90 11.92
N LEU A 252 -14.89 17.05 12.26
CA LEU A 252 -14.32 18.35 11.98
C LEU A 252 -13.12 18.50 12.91
N ILE A 253 -11.93 18.56 12.33
CA ILE A 253 -10.74 18.96 13.05
C ILE A 253 -10.78 20.46 13.28
#